data_0e671704654753f485f6e82bcffa762e
#
_entry.id   0e671704654753f485f6e82bcffa762e
#
_cell.length_a   1.000
_cell.length_b   1.000
_cell.length_c   1.000
_cell.angle_alpha   90.00
_cell.angle_beta   90.00
_cell.angle_gamma   90.00
#
_symmetry.space_group_name_H-M   'P 1'
#
loop_
_entity.id
_entity.type
_entity.pdbx_description
1 polymer ?
#
loop_
_entity_poly.entity_id
_entity_poly.type
_entity_poly.pdbx_seq_one_letter_code
_entity_poly.pdbx_strand_id
1 'polypeptide(L)'
;MNSSIPTEALAAHPNQHPHREGSQTDTSIGAILIRSGRLSVADADKVMRFSIERNVRFGDAAIELGVLTLADIDLALSRQYDYAYLLHGQSAISAEVIAAYDPFTAPVESLRALRNQLMWRWFETGQDRRALAIASAETGDGRSFLAANLAVVFSQQRQRTLLIDADLRAPRQHQLFGLENRIGLSAVLAGRAGHEAIQRVPALVDLSVLTAGALPPNPSELLGLPSFGRLLRELAAEYDVILIDTPAGDEYSDAQLIASRAGAAVVVAHKDLSHLKKVRNLVGLLTDARVRLVGTVLNEH
;
A
#
# COMPACT_ATOMS: atom_id res chain seq x y z
N MET A 1 -62.73 3.35 36.83
CA MET A 1 -62.23 2.68 38.04
C MET A 1 -60.72 2.94 38.12
N ASN A 2 -60.39 3.74 39.12
CA ASN A 2 -59.01 4.11 39.48
C ASN A 2 -58.21 2.90 39.92
N SER A 3 -56.94 2.86 39.58
CA SER A 3 -55.93 2.29 40.44
C SER A 3 -54.58 2.91 40.23
N SER A 4 -54.08 3.50 41.27
CA SER A 4 -52.93 4.34 41.46
C SER A 4 -51.60 3.59 41.35
N ILE A 5 -50.58 4.26 40.85
CA ILE A 5 -49.16 3.88 40.89
C ILE A 5 -48.60 4.39 42.24
N PRO A 6 -47.82 3.60 42.97
CA PRO A 6 -47.02 4.15 44.08
C PRO A 6 -45.60 4.53 43.53
N THR A 7 -45.23 5.74 43.85
CA THR A 7 -43.88 6.29 43.76
C THR A 7 -43.07 5.77 44.94
N GLU A 8 -41.96 5.08 44.71
CA GLU A 8 -40.95 4.83 45.74
C GLU A 8 -39.53 5.13 45.26
N ALA A 9 -38.99 6.03 45.96
CA ALA A 9 -37.64 6.52 46.20
C ALA A 9 -36.45 5.97 45.43
N LEU A 10 -35.72 6.93 44.85
CA LEU A 10 -34.29 6.86 44.49
C LEU A 10 -33.44 6.50 45.71
N ALA A 11 -32.71 5.39 45.64
CA ALA A 11 -31.55 5.15 46.47
C ALA A 11 -30.34 5.01 45.53
N ALA A 12 -29.42 5.94 45.65
CA ALA A 12 -28.15 5.94 44.96
C ALA A 12 -27.26 4.79 45.46
N HIS A 13 -26.84 3.89 44.58
CA HIS A 13 -25.75 2.97 44.84
C HIS A 13 -24.49 3.47 44.13
N PRO A 14 -23.34 3.57 44.82
CA PRO A 14 -22.06 3.91 44.18
C PRO A 14 -21.57 2.69 43.39
N ASN A 15 -21.41 2.87 42.09
CA ASN A 15 -20.78 1.91 41.20
C ASN A 15 -19.31 1.77 41.58
N GLN A 16 -19.00 0.76 42.38
CA GLN A 16 -17.65 0.21 42.48
C GLN A 16 -17.45 -0.77 41.32
N HIS A 17 -16.82 -0.33 40.22
CA HIS A 17 -16.27 -1.24 39.27
C HIS A 17 -14.97 -1.85 39.84
N PRO A 18 -14.84 -3.18 39.88
CA PRO A 18 -13.61 -3.80 40.31
C PRO A 18 -12.52 -3.48 39.27
N HIS A 19 -11.42 -2.89 39.69
CA HIS A 19 -10.18 -2.79 38.92
C HIS A 19 -9.77 -4.19 38.48
N ARG A 20 -9.96 -4.52 37.22
CA ARG A 20 -9.25 -5.61 36.55
C ARG A 20 -7.81 -5.17 36.35
N GLU A 21 -6.94 -5.54 37.28
CA GLU A 21 -5.52 -5.67 37.05
C GLU A 21 -5.28 -6.81 36.05
N GLY A 22 -5.36 -6.50 34.78
CA GLY A 22 -4.86 -7.31 33.68
C GLY A 22 -3.86 -6.44 32.92
N SER A 23 -2.64 -6.87 32.78
CA SER A 23 -1.52 -6.14 32.16
C SER A 23 -1.91 -5.58 30.79
N GLN A 24 -2.50 -4.39 30.78
CA GLN A 24 -2.53 -3.56 29.58
C GLN A 24 -1.10 -3.10 29.38
N THR A 25 -0.43 -3.67 28.38
CA THR A 25 0.82 -3.10 27.85
C THR A 25 0.51 -1.64 27.53
N ASP A 26 1.07 -0.72 28.32
CA ASP A 26 0.92 0.71 28.08
C ASP A 26 1.42 1.01 26.65
N THR A 27 0.49 1.33 25.76
CA THR A 27 0.72 1.60 24.34
C THR A 27 0.93 3.09 24.08
N SER A 28 1.15 3.90 25.13
CA SER A 28 1.45 5.32 24.95
C SER A 28 2.79 5.52 24.18
N ILE A 29 2.88 6.60 23.41
CA ILE A 29 4.09 6.98 22.67
C ILE A 29 5.32 6.97 23.58
N GLY A 30 5.21 7.55 24.78
CA GLY A 30 6.27 7.57 25.78
C GLY A 30 6.74 6.18 26.19
N ALA A 31 5.82 5.27 26.50
CA ALA A 31 6.14 3.90 26.90
C ALA A 31 6.79 3.10 25.75
N ILE A 32 6.36 3.32 24.51
CA ILE A 32 6.95 2.69 23.32
C ILE A 32 8.40 3.15 23.13
N LEU A 33 8.66 4.46 23.28
CA LEU A 33 9.99 5.05 23.12
C LEU A 33 10.95 4.61 24.23
N ILE A 34 10.48 4.50 25.46
CA ILE A 34 11.26 3.98 26.59
C ILE A 34 11.64 2.50 26.34
N ARG A 35 10.68 1.66 25.98
CA ARG A 35 10.92 0.24 25.67
C ARG A 35 11.89 0.04 24.50
N SER A 36 11.88 0.94 23.53
CA SER A 36 12.81 0.90 22.39
C SER A 36 14.21 1.49 22.71
N GLY A 37 14.43 1.98 23.93
CA GLY A 37 15.67 2.59 24.35
C GLY A 37 15.98 3.96 23.73
N ARG A 38 14.99 4.57 23.08
CA ARG A 38 15.12 5.89 22.43
C ARG A 38 14.83 7.06 23.35
N LEU A 39 14.17 6.82 24.47
CA LEU A 39 13.82 7.82 25.47
C LEU A 39 14.17 7.28 26.86
N SER A 40 14.89 8.05 27.65
CA SER A 40 15.09 7.71 29.06
C SER A 40 13.83 8.04 29.88
N VAL A 41 13.63 7.33 30.99
CA VAL A 41 12.50 7.62 31.90
C VAL A 41 12.58 9.06 32.43
N ALA A 42 13.80 9.55 32.74
CA ALA A 42 14.01 10.90 33.23
C ALA A 42 13.65 11.98 32.17
N ASP A 43 13.95 11.72 30.90
CA ASP A 43 13.60 12.64 29.83
C ASP A 43 12.11 12.57 29.51
N ALA A 44 11.47 11.40 29.60
CA ALA A 44 10.01 11.27 29.46
C ALA A 44 9.28 12.13 30.49
N ASP A 45 9.75 12.15 31.75
CA ASP A 45 9.19 13.00 32.80
C ASP A 45 9.38 14.49 32.53
N LYS A 46 10.53 14.89 31.94
CA LYS A 46 10.75 16.29 31.54
C LYS A 46 9.80 16.70 30.42
N VAL A 47 9.70 15.86 29.38
CA VAL A 47 8.81 16.09 28.24
C VAL A 47 7.34 16.20 28.69
N MET A 48 6.91 15.30 29.58
CA MET A 48 5.55 15.32 30.12
C MET A 48 5.24 16.62 30.85
N ARG A 49 6.14 17.08 31.73
CA ARG A 49 5.96 18.36 32.43
C ARG A 49 5.90 19.53 31.48
N PHE A 50 6.80 19.60 30.52
CA PHE A 50 6.84 20.65 29.50
C PHE A 50 5.57 20.65 28.64
N SER A 51 5.09 19.47 28.22
CA SER A 51 3.84 19.29 27.47
C SER A 51 2.63 19.87 28.23
N ILE A 52 2.53 19.60 29.54
CA ILE A 52 1.45 20.11 30.41
C ILE A 52 1.58 21.63 30.58
N GLU A 53 2.77 22.14 30.88
CA GLU A 53 3.01 23.58 31.11
C GLU A 53 2.70 24.42 29.87
N ARG A 54 3.04 23.92 28.69
CA ARG A 54 2.87 24.63 27.40
C ARG A 54 1.56 24.27 26.70
N ASN A 55 0.80 23.29 27.22
CA ASN A 55 -0.42 22.77 26.59
C ASN A 55 -0.18 22.32 25.13
N VAL A 56 0.94 21.64 24.89
CA VAL A 56 1.33 21.05 23.59
C VAL A 56 1.33 19.54 23.67
N ARG A 57 1.31 18.85 22.52
CA ARG A 57 1.35 17.38 22.51
C ARG A 57 2.73 16.88 22.97
N PHE A 58 2.76 15.67 23.56
CA PHE A 58 3.99 15.04 24.03
C PHE A 58 5.09 14.99 22.96
N GLY A 59 4.73 14.64 21.69
CA GLY A 59 5.67 14.60 20.59
C GLY A 59 6.28 15.97 20.26
N ASP A 60 5.44 17.00 20.19
CA ASP A 60 5.87 18.38 19.91
C ASP A 60 6.79 18.88 21.03
N ALA A 61 6.44 18.62 22.28
CA ALA A 61 7.26 18.95 23.45
C ALA A 61 8.63 18.27 23.41
N ALA A 62 8.68 17.00 23.02
CA ALA A 62 9.91 16.23 22.93
C ALA A 62 10.86 16.75 21.84
N ILE A 63 10.29 17.19 20.71
CA ILE A 63 11.05 17.79 19.60
C ILE A 63 11.57 19.18 20.02
N GLU A 64 10.72 20.01 20.65
CA GLU A 64 11.09 21.35 21.12
C GLU A 64 12.22 21.30 22.15
N LEU A 65 12.20 20.30 23.03
CA LEU A 65 13.26 20.03 24.00
C LEU A 65 14.51 19.38 23.40
N GLY A 66 14.50 19.02 22.10
CA GLY A 66 15.61 18.35 21.43
C GLY A 66 15.92 16.94 21.97
N VAL A 67 14.96 16.31 22.67
CA VAL A 67 15.13 14.98 23.26
C VAL A 67 14.83 13.88 22.25
N LEU A 68 13.91 14.13 21.32
CA LEU A 68 13.50 13.23 20.25
C LEU A 68 13.49 13.94 18.90
N THR A 69 13.66 13.16 17.85
CA THR A 69 13.47 13.60 16.47
C THR A 69 12.04 13.28 15.99
N LEU A 70 11.61 13.91 14.89
CA LEU A 70 10.35 13.57 14.24
C LEU A 70 10.29 12.08 13.89
N ALA A 71 11.39 11.50 13.40
CA ALA A 71 11.50 10.08 13.08
C ALA A 71 11.28 9.16 14.29
N ASP A 72 11.67 9.59 15.49
CA ASP A 72 11.42 8.82 16.72
C ASP A 72 9.95 8.83 17.10
N ILE A 73 9.27 9.96 16.93
CA ILE A 73 7.83 10.09 17.15
C ILE A 73 7.05 9.24 16.14
N ASP A 74 7.40 9.32 14.86
CA ASP A 74 6.79 8.54 13.79
C ASP A 74 6.93 7.04 14.05
N LEU A 75 8.12 6.59 14.49
CA LEU A 75 8.35 5.20 14.90
C LEU A 75 7.42 4.77 16.06
N ALA A 76 7.26 5.62 17.04
CA ALA A 76 6.39 5.31 18.17
C ALA A 76 4.91 5.26 17.76
N LEU A 77 4.48 6.19 16.93
CA LEU A 77 3.12 6.21 16.36
C LEU A 77 2.84 4.96 15.52
N SER A 78 3.76 4.54 14.67
CA SER A 78 3.60 3.34 13.87
C SER A 78 3.38 2.09 14.73
N ARG A 79 4.16 1.95 15.80
CA ARG A 79 4.03 0.83 16.74
C ARG A 79 2.75 0.92 17.57
N GLN A 80 2.32 2.13 17.94
CA GLN A 80 1.09 2.34 18.69
C GLN A 80 -0.15 1.93 17.89
N TYR A 81 -0.16 2.20 16.59
CA TYR A 81 -1.26 1.90 15.68
C TYR A 81 -1.06 0.62 14.86
N ASP A 82 -0.02 -0.18 15.17
CA ASP A 82 0.33 -1.40 14.44
C ASP A 82 0.50 -1.13 12.93
N TYR A 83 1.08 0.02 12.60
CA TYR A 83 1.27 0.49 11.24
C TYR A 83 2.69 0.15 10.77
N ALA A 84 2.78 -0.77 9.80
CA ALA A 84 4.07 -1.22 9.28
C ALA A 84 4.74 -0.11 8.45
N TYR A 85 5.85 0.44 8.95
CA TYR A 85 6.77 1.25 8.17
C TYR A 85 8.23 0.94 8.51
N LEU A 86 9.13 1.32 7.64
CA LEU A 86 10.55 0.97 7.71
C LEU A 86 11.41 2.17 8.08
N LEU A 87 12.54 1.90 8.69
CA LEU A 87 13.57 2.91 8.90
C LEU A 87 14.52 2.94 7.70
N HIS A 88 14.84 4.13 7.21
CA HIS A 88 15.82 4.31 6.15
C HIS A 88 17.15 3.61 6.47
N GLY A 89 17.71 2.90 5.49
CA GLY A 89 18.98 2.18 5.63
C GLY A 89 18.91 0.83 6.37
N GLN A 90 17.73 0.38 6.79
CA GLN A 90 17.56 -0.91 7.49
C GLN A 90 16.83 -1.98 6.64
N SER A 91 16.54 -1.70 5.40
CA SER A 91 15.85 -2.60 4.49
C SER A 91 16.49 -2.57 3.09
N ALA A 92 16.34 -3.66 2.34
CA ALA A 92 16.70 -3.73 0.93
C ALA A 92 15.70 -3.02 0.02
N ILE A 93 14.57 -2.55 0.54
CA ILE A 93 13.55 -1.82 -0.22
C ILE A 93 14.11 -0.44 -0.59
N SER A 94 13.94 -0.05 -1.85
CA SER A 94 14.37 1.25 -2.36
C SER A 94 13.70 2.41 -1.65
N ALA A 95 14.41 3.52 -1.46
CA ALA A 95 13.84 4.77 -0.94
C ALA A 95 12.74 5.36 -1.85
N GLU A 96 12.65 4.96 -3.11
CA GLU A 96 11.54 5.32 -4.01
C GLU A 96 10.19 4.76 -3.54
N VAL A 97 10.19 3.73 -2.70
CA VAL A 97 8.96 3.20 -2.08
C VAL A 97 8.63 4.03 -0.84
N ILE A 98 8.29 5.31 -1.06
CA ILE A 98 8.08 6.31 -0.01
C ILE A 98 6.99 5.92 0.99
N ALA A 99 5.98 5.17 0.54
CA ALA A 99 4.90 4.69 1.40
C ALA A 99 5.40 3.71 2.49
N ALA A 100 6.58 3.09 2.27
CA ALA A 100 7.19 2.20 3.25
C ALA A 100 8.03 2.95 4.30
N TYR A 101 8.54 4.14 3.98
CA TYR A 101 9.48 4.87 4.83
C TYR A 101 8.90 6.14 5.45
N ASP A 102 8.11 6.89 4.68
CA ASP A 102 7.66 8.24 5.03
C ASP A 102 6.13 8.34 5.08
N PRO A 103 5.46 7.52 5.92
CA PRO A 103 4.02 7.29 5.85
C PRO A 103 3.15 8.52 6.15
N PHE A 104 3.70 9.58 6.72
CA PHE A 104 2.96 10.78 7.13
C PHE A 104 3.16 11.98 6.19
N THR A 105 3.76 11.75 5.03
CA THR A 105 4.00 12.81 4.04
C THR A 105 2.77 13.04 3.15
N ALA A 106 2.64 14.26 2.60
CA ALA A 106 1.54 14.61 1.71
C ALA A 106 1.42 13.70 0.47
N PRO A 107 2.52 13.28 -0.20
CA PRO A 107 2.45 12.31 -1.27
C PRO A 107 1.85 10.97 -0.85
N VAL A 108 2.21 10.46 0.34
CA VAL A 108 1.67 9.19 0.84
C VAL A 108 0.19 9.34 1.24
N GLU A 109 -0.24 10.49 1.77
CA GLU A 109 -1.66 10.77 1.98
C GLU A 109 -2.45 10.79 0.66
N SER A 110 -1.87 11.33 -0.40
CA SER A 110 -2.47 11.28 -1.74
C SER A 110 -2.62 9.85 -2.26
N LEU A 111 -1.63 8.97 -2.01
CA LEU A 111 -1.71 7.54 -2.33
C LEU A 111 -2.81 6.82 -1.52
N ARG A 112 -3.00 7.17 -0.25
CA ARG A 112 -4.10 6.65 0.58
C ARG A 112 -5.47 7.10 0.07
N ALA A 113 -5.58 8.36 -0.32
CA ALA A 113 -6.81 8.87 -0.94
C ALA A 113 -7.12 8.15 -2.25
N LEU A 114 -6.11 7.93 -3.10
CA LEU A 114 -6.24 7.16 -4.34
C LEU A 114 -6.65 5.71 -4.04
N ARG A 115 -6.00 5.02 -3.09
CA ARG A 115 -6.38 3.68 -2.66
C ARG A 115 -7.87 3.61 -2.30
N ASN A 116 -8.36 4.54 -1.47
CA ASN A 116 -9.77 4.56 -1.05
C ASN A 116 -10.70 4.72 -2.26
N GLN A 117 -10.35 5.58 -3.23
CA GLN A 117 -11.12 5.71 -4.47
C GLN A 117 -11.12 4.42 -5.29
N LEU A 118 -9.99 3.72 -5.38
CA LEU A 118 -9.88 2.45 -6.09
C LEU A 118 -10.69 1.34 -5.42
N MET A 119 -10.72 1.29 -4.07
CA MET A 119 -11.58 0.39 -3.33
C MET A 119 -13.04 0.59 -3.75
N TRP A 120 -13.58 1.79 -3.62
CA TRP A 120 -15.00 2.08 -3.92
C TRP A 120 -15.36 1.95 -5.40
N ARG A 121 -14.44 2.29 -6.31
CA ARG A 121 -14.74 2.29 -7.75
C ARG A 121 -14.54 0.94 -8.41
N TRP A 122 -13.72 0.07 -7.82
CA TRP A 122 -13.33 -1.19 -8.43
C TRP A 122 -13.39 -2.39 -7.47
N PHE A 123 -12.54 -2.47 -6.48
CA PHE A 123 -12.34 -3.69 -5.70
C PHE A 123 -13.58 -4.12 -4.90
N GLU A 124 -14.34 -3.20 -4.35
CA GLU A 124 -15.57 -3.50 -3.59
C GLU A 124 -16.81 -3.65 -4.45
N THR A 125 -16.74 -3.42 -5.76
CA THR A 125 -17.92 -3.41 -6.64
C THR A 125 -18.28 -4.79 -7.20
N GLY A 126 -17.53 -5.85 -6.90
CA GLY A 126 -17.83 -7.23 -7.34
C GLY A 126 -16.77 -8.22 -6.85
N GLN A 127 -17.21 -9.46 -6.59
CA GLN A 127 -16.33 -10.51 -6.03
C GLN A 127 -15.16 -10.89 -6.95
N ASP A 128 -15.31 -10.75 -8.26
CA ASP A 128 -14.28 -11.11 -9.24
C ASP A 128 -13.33 -9.94 -9.58
N ARG A 129 -13.52 -8.76 -8.96
CA ARG A 129 -12.75 -7.55 -9.28
C ARG A 129 -11.56 -7.39 -8.35
N ARG A 130 -10.56 -8.25 -8.55
CA ARG A 130 -9.33 -8.27 -7.72
C ARG A 130 -8.12 -7.70 -8.43
N ALA A 131 -8.09 -7.70 -9.77
CA ALA A 131 -6.94 -7.27 -10.57
C ALA A 131 -7.15 -5.87 -11.16
N LEU A 132 -6.10 -5.05 -11.13
CA LEU A 132 -6.06 -3.69 -11.68
C LEU A 132 -4.70 -3.45 -12.35
N ALA A 133 -4.70 -3.09 -13.63
CA ALA A 133 -3.50 -2.71 -14.35
C ALA A 133 -3.15 -1.23 -14.10
N ILE A 134 -1.86 -0.94 -13.91
CA ILE A 134 -1.32 0.41 -13.85
C ILE A 134 -0.64 0.66 -15.19
N ALA A 135 -1.25 1.50 -16.01
CA ALA A 135 -0.81 1.76 -17.39
C ALA A 135 -0.45 3.23 -17.59
N SER A 136 0.46 3.52 -18.50
CA SER A 136 0.72 4.87 -19.00
C SER A 136 1.10 4.86 -20.47
N ALA A 137 1.07 6.02 -21.09
CA ALA A 137 1.41 6.15 -22.49
C ALA A 137 2.93 6.02 -22.71
N GLU A 138 3.73 6.66 -21.87
CA GLU A 138 5.17 6.82 -22.12
C GLU A 138 6.03 6.25 -20.98
N THR A 139 7.27 5.93 -21.32
CA THR A 139 8.27 5.58 -20.32
C THR A 139 8.60 6.82 -19.47
N GLY A 140 8.75 6.63 -18.15
CA GLY A 140 9.01 7.74 -17.22
C GLY A 140 7.75 8.39 -16.62
N ASP A 141 6.54 8.01 -17.02
CA ASP A 141 5.28 8.53 -16.45
C ASP A 141 5.06 8.17 -14.97
N GLY A 142 5.85 7.26 -14.38
CA GLY A 142 5.78 6.90 -12.95
C GLY A 142 4.93 5.68 -12.64
N ARG A 143 4.60 4.83 -13.64
CA ARG A 143 3.82 3.58 -13.44
C ARG A 143 4.36 2.70 -12.31
N SER A 144 5.64 2.28 -12.44
CA SER A 144 6.25 1.34 -11.49
C SER A 144 6.37 1.93 -10.10
N PHE A 145 6.65 3.24 -9.99
CA PHE A 145 6.62 3.98 -8.73
C PHE A 145 5.21 3.95 -8.12
N LEU A 146 4.19 4.27 -8.90
CA LEU A 146 2.80 4.26 -8.42
C LEU A 146 2.37 2.85 -8.01
N ALA A 147 2.67 1.83 -8.82
CA ALA A 147 2.32 0.45 -8.54
C ALA A 147 2.93 -0.05 -7.23
N ALA A 148 4.24 0.20 -7.00
CA ALA A 148 4.94 -0.17 -5.78
C ALA A 148 4.35 0.51 -4.54
N ASN A 149 4.17 1.83 -4.61
CA ASN A 149 3.67 2.60 -3.47
C ASN A 149 2.19 2.32 -3.16
N LEU A 150 1.36 2.11 -4.18
CA LEU A 150 -0.03 1.65 -3.97
C LEU A 150 -0.06 0.26 -3.32
N ALA A 151 0.80 -0.68 -3.75
CA ALA A 151 0.85 -2.01 -3.15
C ALA A 151 1.16 -1.94 -1.65
N VAL A 152 2.08 -1.05 -1.26
CA VAL A 152 2.38 -0.82 0.16
C VAL A 152 1.17 -0.25 0.90
N VAL A 153 0.51 0.82 0.40
CA VAL A 153 -0.61 1.41 1.13
C VAL A 153 -1.85 0.51 1.18
N PHE A 154 -2.02 -0.43 0.25
CA PHE A 154 -3.04 -1.47 0.34
C PHE A 154 -2.67 -2.50 1.43
N SER A 155 -1.44 -3.01 1.45
CA SER A 155 -0.99 -3.99 2.44
C SER A 155 -1.02 -3.43 3.87
N GLN A 156 -0.71 -2.14 4.05
CA GLN A 156 -0.81 -1.44 5.33
C GLN A 156 -2.25 -1.38 5.89
N GLN A 157 -3.25 -1.61 5.05
CA GLN A 157 -4.67 -1.75 5.46
C GLN A 157 -5.09 -3.22 5.66
N ARG A 158 -4.12 -4.14 5.81
CA ARG A 158 -4.34 -5.58 5.95
C ARG A 158 -5.08 -6.22 4.77
N GLN A 159 -5.02 -5.58 3.59
CA GLN A 159 -5.43 -6.21 2.34
C GLN A 159 -4.31 -7.14 1.88
N ARG A 160 -4.60 -8.42 1.70
CA ARG A 160 -3.65 -9.37 1.08
C ARG A 160 -3.38 -8.89 -0.35
N THR A 161 -2.25 -8.25 -0.53
CA THR A 161 -1.91 -7.53 -1.76
C THR A 161 -0.84 -8.27 -2.54
N LEU A 162 -1.07 -8.48 -3.82
CA LEU A 162 -0.09 -8.99 -4.76
C LEU A 162 0.26 -7.88 -5.77
N LEU A 163 1.54 -7.59 -5.91
CA LEU A 163 2.07 -6.78 -6.99
C LEU A 163 2.70 -7.70 -8.05
N ILE A 164 2.25 -7.60 -9.28
CA ILE A 164 2.81 -8.34 -10.42
C ILE A 164 3.59 -7.37 -11.31
N ASP A 165 4.87 -7.65 -11.51
CA ASP A 165 5.68 -6.98 -12.51
C ASP A 165 5.45 -7.65 -13.87
N ALA A 166 4.58 -7.06 -14.69
CA ALA A 166 4.27 -7.54 -16.02
C ALA A 166 5.01 -6.75 -17.12
N ASP A 167 5.91 -5.83 -16.73
CA ASP A 167 6.86 -5.25 -17.68
C ASP A 167 8.00 -6.24 -17.95
N LEU A 168 7.74 -7.17 -18.86
CA LEU A 168 8.71 -8.19 -19.29
C LEU A 168 9.82 -7.63 -20.22
N ARG A 169 9.90 -6.30 -20.39
CA ARG A 169 10.89 -5.62 -21.21
C ARG A 169 11.89 -4.82 -20.37
N ALA A 170 11.38 -4.06 -19.40
CA ALA A 170 12.18 -3.23 -18.50
C ALA A 170 11.67 -3.33 -17.06
N PRO A 171 11.72 -4.54 -16.44
CA PRO A 171 11.15 -4.78 -15.12
C PRO A 171 11.86 -3.96 -14.04
N ARG A 172 11.10 -3.45 -13.07
CA ARG A 172 11.63 -2.60 -11.98
C ARG A 172 11.24 -3.06 -10.59
N GLN A 173 10.17 -3.83 -10.42
CA GLN A 173 9.65 -4.14 -9.09
C GLN A 173 10.65 -4.92 -8.23
N HIS A 174 11.45 -5.80 -8.82
CA HIS A 174 12.50 -6.52 -8.11
C HIS A 174 13.56 -5.57 -7.50
N GLN A 175 13.90 -4.47 -8.19
CA GLN A 175 14.85 -3.47 -7.70
C GLN A 175 14.20 -2.63 -6.59
N LEU A 176 12.92 -2.23 -6.75
CA LEU A 176 12.20 -1.43 -5.77
C LEU A 176 12.02 -2.17 -4.44
N PHE A 177 11.81 -3.48 -4.48
CA PHE A 177 11.61 -4.29 -3.27
C PHE A 177 12.84 -5.09 -2.82
N GLY A 178 13.97 -4.98 -3.50
CA GLY A 178 15.20 -5.73 -3.18
C GLY A 178 15.01 -7.24 -3.29
N LEU A 179 14.29 -7.70 -4.31
CA LEU A 179 13.92 -9.10 -4.51
C LEU A 179 14.73 -9.75 -5.65
N GLU A 180 14.82 -11.08 -5.65
CA GLU A 180 15.39 -11.83 -6.77
C GLU A 180 14.48 -11.76 -8.00
N ASN A 181 15.09 -11.74 -9.20
CA ASN A 181 14.39 -11.69 -10.49
C ASN A 181 14.78 -12.83 -11.43
N ARG A 182 15.15 -14.00 -10.91
CA ARG A 182 15.53 -15.16 -11.75
C ARG A 182 14.31 -15.95 -12.22
N ILE A 183 13.37 -16.18 -11.31
CA ILE A 183 12.12 -16.89 -11.54
C ILE A 183 10.99 -15.93 -11.21
N GLY A 184 10.04 -15.74 -12.12
CA GLY A 184 8.94 -14.81 -11.96
C GLY A 184 7.84 -15.04 -12.99
N LEU A 185 7.09 -14.01 -13.34
CA LEU A 185 5.92 -14.08 -14.23
C LEU A 185 6.24 -14.78 -15.55
N SER A 186 7.37 -14.47 -16.18
CA SER A 186 7.77 -15.10 -17.45
C SER A 186 7.88 -16.62 -17.37
N ALA A 187 8.44 -17.14 -16.27
CA ALA A 187 8.57 -18.57 -16.03
C ALA A 187 7.21 -19.22 -15.73
N VAL A 188 6.35 -18.53 -14.95
CA VAL A 188 4.99 -18.99 -14.63
C VAL A 188 4.14 -19.11 -15.89
N LEU A 189 4.13 -18.05 -16.73
CA LEU A 189 3.37 -18.05 -17.98
C LEU A 189 3.83 -19.12 -18.97
N ALA A 190 5.13 -19.42 -18.97
CA ALA A 190 5.73 -20.47 -19.78
C ALA A 190 5.53 -21.89 -19.20
N GLY A 191 4.85 -22.03 -18.06
CA GLY A 191 4.63 -23.32 -17.39
C GLY A 191 5.87 -23.95 -16.78
N ARG A 192 6.92 -23.16 -16.49
CA ARG A 192 8.19 -23.60 -15.89
C ARG A 192 8.30 -23.31 -14.39
N ALA A 193 7.34 -22.58 -13.82
CA ALA A 193 7.21 -22.30 -12.40
C ALA A 193 5.72 -22.19 -12.04
N GLY A 194 5.40 -22.31 -10.76
CA GLY A 194 4.06 -22.11 -10.19
C GLY A 194 4.02 -20.92 -9.22
N HIS A 195 3.12 -20.99 -8.24
CA HIS A 195 2.93 -19.95 -7.24
C HIS A 195 4.14 -19.75 -6.30
N GLU A 196 5.08 -20.70 -6.27
CA GLU A 196 6.35 -20.56 -5.54
C GLU A 196 7.26 -19.45 -6.08
N ALA A 197 6.98 -18.93 -7.28
CA ALA A 197 7.65 -17.75 -7.82
C ALA A 197 7.23 -16.45 -7.13
N ILE A 198 6.13 -16.45 -6.36
CA ILE A 198 5.65 -15.29 -5.63
C ILE A 198 6.47 -15.13 -4.36
N GLN A 199 7.08 -13.98 -4.20
CA GLN A 199 7.95 -13.67 -3.07
C GLN A 199 7.21 -12.78 -2.07
N ARG A 200 7.19 -13.17 -0.80
CA ARG A 200 6.70 -12.29 0.28
C ARG A 200 7.72 -11.19 0.54
N VAL A 201 7.24 -10.01 0.87
CA VAL A 201 8.09 -8.91 1.35
C VAL A 201 8.13 -8.97 2.88
N PRO A 202 9.22 -9.46 3.52
CA PRO A 202 9.21 -9.79 4.96
C PRO A 202 8.87 -8.60 5.85
N ALA A 203 9.25 -7.39 5.42
CA ALA A 203 9.03 -6.15 6.16
C ALA A 203 7.59 -5.61 6.02
N LEU A 204 6.77 -6.14 5.09
CA LEU A 204 5.41 -5.70 4.77
C LEU A 204 4.50 -6.94 4.69
N VAL A 205 3.98 -7.35 5.84
CA VAL A 205 3.38 -8.68 6.10
C VAL A 205 2.33 -9.11 5.06
N ASP A 206 1.47 -8.20 4.62
CA ASP A 206 0.37 -8.49 3.69
C ASP A 206 0.73 -8.17 2.23
N LEU A 207 2.03 -7.99 1.93
CA LEU A 207 2.52 -7.73 0.59
C LEU A 207 3.32 -8.92 0.04
N SER A 208 2.95 -9.34 -1.16
CA SER A 208 3.70 -10.27 -2.00
C SER A 208 4.00 -9.64 -3.36
N VAL A 209 5.09 -10.04 -3.97
CA VAL A 209 5.50 -9.57 -5.30
C VAL A 209 5.80 -10.77 -6.20
N LEU A 210 5.20 -10.77 -7.38
CA LEU A 210 5.59 -11.65 -8.47
C LEU A 210 6.44 -10.81 -9.44
N THR A 211 7.75 -10.99 -9.37
CA THR A 211 8.69 -10.27 -10.25
C THR A 211 8.56 -10.75 -11.69
N ALA A 212 9.07 -9.99 -12.66
CA ALA A 212 8.99 -10.36 -14.08
C ALA A 212 9.70 -11.68 -14.41
N GLY A 213 10.78 -11.98 -13.70
CA GLY A 213 11.67 -13.11 -13.98
C GLY A 213 12.64 -12.81 -15.11
N ALA A 214 13.26 -13.85 -15.65
CA ALA A 214 14.15 -13.72 -16.80
C ALA A 214 13.41 -13.15 -18.01
N LEU A 215 14.03 -12.19 -18.71
CA LEU A 215 13.44 -11.53 -19.87
C LEU A 215 13.21 -12.53 -21.01
N PRO A 216 11.96 -12.72 -21.47
CA PRO A 216 11.69 -13.61 -22.59
C PRO A 216 11.97 -12.94 -23.93
N PRO A 217 12.29 -13.69 -24.99
CA PRO A 217 12.47 -13.13 -26.32
C PRO A 217 11.16 -12.67 -26.98
N ASN A 218 10.00 -13.11 -26.45
CA ASN A 218 8.66 -12.90 -27.00
C ASN A 218 7.66 -12.46 -25.91
N PRO A 219 7.80 -11.27 -25.30
CA PRO A 219 6.94 -10.80 -24.21
C PRO A 219 5.46 -10.77 -24.57
N SER A 220 5.11 -10.19 -25.72
CA SER A 220 3.71 -10.00 -26.12
C SER A 220 2.97 -11.34 -26.31
N GLU A 221 3.62 -12.33 -26.92
CA GLU A 221 3.04 -13.67 -27.10
C GLU A 221 2.80 -14.34 -25.76
N LEU A 222 3.76 -14.21 -24.84
CA LEU A 222 3.68 -14.81 -23.51
C LEU A 222 2.53 -14.19 -22.68
N LEU A 223 2.40 -12.86 -22.68
CA LEU A 223 1.33 -12.11 -22.04
C LEU A 223 -0.05 -12.38 -22.69
N GLY A 224 -0.05 -12.68 -23.99
CA GLY A 224 -1.25 -13.05 -24.74
C GLY A 224 -1.82 -14.44 -24.43
N LEU A 225 -1.03 -15.33 -23.80
CA LEU A 225 -1.45 -16.70 -23.51
C LEU A 225 -2.68 -16.74 -22.59
N PRO A 226 -3.59 -17.74 -22.77
CA PRO A 226 -4.70 -17.97 -21.85
C PRO A 226 -4.26 -18.28 -20.41
N SER A 227 -3.01 -18.73 -20.22
CA SER A 227 -2.42 -19.00 -18.90
C SER A 227 -2.40 -17.76 -18.01
N PHE A 228 -2.20 -16.55 -18.57
CA PHE A 228 -2.20 -15.33 -17.77
C PHE A 228 -3.58 -15.05 -17.15
N GLY A 229 -4.65 -15.13 -17.94
CA GLY A 229 -5.99 -14.97 -17.41
C GLY A 229 -6.39 -16.05 -16.41
N ARG A 230 -5.88 -17.28 -16.56
CA ARG A 230 -6.07 -18.37 -15.59
C ARG A 230 -5.34 -18.08 -14.29
N LEU A 231 -4.06 -17.68 -14.36
CA LEU A 231 -3.27 -17.27 -13.21
C LEU A 231 -3.96 -16.16 -12.39
N LEU A 232 -4.48 -15.12 -13.04
CA LEU A 232 -5.17 -14.03 -12.33
C LEU A 232 -6.42 -14.52 -11.60
N ARG A 233 -7.18 -15.47 -12.19
CA ARG A 233 -8.36 -16.05 -11.51
C ARG A 233 -7.98 -16.93 -10.30
N GLU A 234 -6.91 -17.70 -10.39
CA GLU A 234 -6.39 -18.51 -9.30
C GLU A 234 -5.93 -17.60 -8.15
N LEU A 235 -5.15 -16.58 -8.46
CA LEU A 235 -4.64 -15.61 -7.48
C LEU A 235 -5.75 -14.75 -6.84
N ALA A 236 -6.86 -14.50 -7.55
CA ALA A 236 -8.01 -13.78 -7.01
C ALA A 236 -8.70 -14.49 -5.82
N ALA A 237 -8.47 -15.80 -5.64
CA ALA A 237 -8.93 -16.53 -4.46
C ALA A 237 -8.02 -16.31 -3.23
N GLU A 238 -6.76 -15.97 -3.43
CA GLU A 238 -5.76 -15.83 -2.38
C GLU A 238 -5.52 -14.38 -1.97
N TYR A 239 -5.68 -13.44 -2.91
CA TYR A 239 -5.38 -12.02 -2.71
C TYR A 239 -6.64 -11.15 -2.83
N ASP A 240 -6.73 -10.14 -1.98
CA ASP A 240 -7.84 -9.18 -1.98
C ASP A 240 -7.61 -8.10 -3.06
N VAL A 241 -6.34 -7.76 -3.31
CA VAL A 241 -5.90 -6.77 -4.28
C VAL A 241 -4.74 -7.32 -5.11
N ILE A 242 -4.84 -7.26 -6.43
CA ILE A 242 -3.79 -7.60 -7.38
C ILE A 242 -3.50 -6.36 -8.23
N LEU A 243 -2.34 -5.74 -8.05
CA LEU A 243 -1.86 -4.65 -8.87
C LEU A 243 -0.89 -5.18 -9.91
N ILE A 244 -1.01 -4.71 -11.15
CA ILE A 244 -0.19 -5.18 -12.26
C ILE A 244 0.53 -3.98 -12.87
N ASP A 245 1.85 -3.93 -12.69
CA ASP A 245 2.73 -2.98 -13.37
C ASP A 245 2.90 -3.38 -14.83
N THR A 246 2.72 -2.44 -15.77
CA THR A 246 2.74 -2.72 -17.20
C THR A 246 3.88 -1.97 -17.90
N PRO A 247 4.35 -2.38 -19.09
CA PRO A 247 5.21 -1.56 -19.92
C PRO A 247 4.48 -0.32 -20.45
N ALA A 248 5.22 0.64 -21.05
CA ALA A 248 4.65 1.80 -21.73
C ALA A 248 3.75 1.38 -22.90
N GLY A 249 2.61 2.07 -23.05
CA GLY A 249 1.58 1.69 -24.03
C GLY A 249 1.76 2.28 -25.43
N ASP A 250 2.79 3.11 -25.67
CA ASP A 250 3.02 3.75 -26.96
C ASP A 250 3.88 2.91 -27.93
N GLU A 251 4.71 2.02 -27.38
CA GLU A 251 5.62 1.19 -28.21
C GLU A 251 5.05 -0.20 -28.50
N TYR A 252 4.27 -0.78 -27.55
CA TYR A 252 3.82 -2.17 -27.61
C TYR A 252 2.39 -2.32 -27.13
N SER A 253 1.71 -3.37 -27.63
CA SER A 253 0.35 -3.72 -27.20
C SER A 253 0.28 -4.42 -25.82
N ASP A 254 1.42 -4.61 -25.18
CA ASP A 254 1.52 -5.39 -23.93
C ASP A 254 0.64 -4.81 -22.82
N ALA A 255 0.66 -3.47 -22.63
CA ALA A 255 -0.20 -2.80 -21.65
C ALA A 255 -1.71 -3.07 -21.90
N GLN A 256 -2.12 -3.07 -23.17
CA GLN A 256 -3.50 -3.37 -23.57
C GLN A 256 -3.86 -4.85 -23.29
N LEU A 257 -2.95 -5.78 -23.63
CA LEU A 257 -3.13 -7.22 -23.33
C LEU A 257 -3.28 -7.46 -21.83
N ILE A 258 -2.39 -6.90 -21.02
CA ILE A 258 -2.38 -7.02 -19.57
C ILE A 258 -3.69 -6.45 -18.99
N ALA A 259 -4.03 -5.22 -19.37
CA ALA A 259 -5.22 -4.54 -18.87
C ALA A 259 -6.51 -5.27 -19.26
N SER A 260 -6.58 -5.87 -20.48
CA SER A 260 -7.72 -6.68 -20.88
C SER A 260 -7.90 -7.96 -20.04
N ARG A 261 -6.80 -8.56 -19.57
CA ARG A 261 -6.84 -9.71 -18.65
C ARG A 261 -7.21 -9.31 -17.22
N ALA A 262 -6.75 -8.13 -16.76
CA ALA A 262 -7.13 -7.57 -15.47
C ALA A 262 -8.61 -7.11 -15.44
N GLY A 263 -9.15 -6.74 -16.58
CA GLY A 263 -10.52 -6.21 -16.73
C GLY A 263 -10.64 -4.71 -16.42
N ALA A 264 -9.63 -4.11 -15.78
CA ALA A 264 -9.60 -2.69 -15.44
C ALA A 264 -8.20 -2.10 -15.48
N ALA A 265 -8.12 -0.78 -15.65
CA ALA A 265 -6.87 -0.03 -15.60
C ALA A 265 -7.04 1.36 -14.95
N VAL A 266 -5.96 1.81 -14.31
CA VAL A 266 -5.69 3.21 -14.01
C VAL A 266 -4.64 3.70 -14.99
N VAL A 267 -4.87 4.89 -15.56
CA VAL A 267 -3.90 5.52 -16.48
C VAL A 267 -3.10 6.56 -15.72
N VAL A 268 -1.78 6.43 -15.76
CA VAL A 268 -0.83 7.38 -15.18
C VAL A 268 -0.33 8.32 -16.27
N ALA A 269 -0.28 9.61 -15.95
CA ALA A 269 0.35 10.62 -16.76
C ALA A 269 1.26 11.48 -15.88
N HIS A 270 2.40 11.89 -16.39
CA HIS A 270 3.31 12.79 -15.68
C HIS A 270 3.03 14.24 -16.08
N LYS A 271 2.87 15.10 -15.09
CA LYS A 271 2.65 16.54 -15.30
C LYS A 271 3.85 17.13 -16.07
N ASP A 272 3.54 17.95 -17.05
CA ASP A 272 4.50 18.65 -17.90
C ASP A 272 5.43 17.77 -18.76
N LEU A 273 5.30 16.41 -18.69
CA LEU A 273 6.09 15.48 -19.51
C LEU A 273 5.22 14.66 -20.46
N SER A 274 4.11 14.07 -19.99
CA SER A 274 3.29 13.22 -20.85
C SER A 274 2.61 13.98 -21.99
N HIS A 275 2.69 13.42 -23.20
CA HIS A 275 2.01 13.98 -24.35
C HIS A 275 0.52 13.60 -24.35
N LEU A 276 -0.37 14.58 -24.21
CA LEU A 276 -1.83 14.36 -24.15
C LEU A 276 -2.36 13.53 -25.31
N LYS A 277 -1.80 13.67 -26.52
CA LYS A 277 -2.20 12.86 -27.68
C LYS A 277 -1.90 11.38 -27.46
N LYS A 278 -0.76 11.02 -26.89
CA LYS A 278 -0.39 9.64 -26.59
C LYS A 278 -1.27 9.06 -25.49
N VAL A 279 -1.53 9.84 -24.43
CA VAL A 279 -2.46 9.43 -23.34
C VAL A 279 -3.85 9.16 -23.90
N ARG A 280 -4.39 10.04 -24.76
CA ARG A 280 -5.71 9.83 -25.41
C ARG A 280 -5.71 8.59 -26.30
N ASN A 281 -4.64 8.33 -27.02
CA ASN A 281 -4.51 7.13 -27.84
C ASN A 281 -4.56 5.86 -26.97
N LEU A 282 -3.77 5.82 -25.87
CA LEU A 282 -3.80 4.69 -24.94
C LEU A 282 -5.22 4.48 -24.36
N VAL A 283 -5.88 5.55 -23.93
CA VAL A 283 -7.27 5.50 -23.43
C VAL A 283 -8.21 4.90 -24.47
N GLY A 284 -8.07 5.30 -25.74
CA GLY A 284 -8.83 4.74 -26.86
C GLY A 284 -8.59 3.22 -26.99
N LEU A 285 -7.33 2.80 -27.05
CA LEU A 285 -6.95 1.38 -27.16
C LEU A 285 -7.47 0.53 -26.00
N LEU A 286 -7.40 1.04 -24.78
CA LEU A 286 -7.94 0.35 -23.60
C LEU A 286 -9.48 0.24 -23.66
N THR A 287 -10.14 1.30 -24.11
CA THR A 287 -11.60 1.33 -24.27
C THR A 287 -12.06 0.33 -25.35
N ASP A 288 -11.38 0.29 -26.49
CA ASP A 288 -11.66 -0.66 -27.59
C ASP A 288 -11.47 -2.11 -27.12
N ALA A 289 -10.50 -2.35 -26.24
CA ALA A 289 -10.27 -3.64 -25.57
C ALA A 289 -11.29 -3.96 -24.47
N ARG A 290 -12.33 -3.12 -24.26
CA ARG A 290 -13.33 -3.23 -23.20
C ARG A 290 -12.75 -3.22 -21.78
N VAL A 291 -11.62 -2.59 -21.59
CA VAL A 291 -11.01 -2.38 -20.27
C VAL A 291 -11.78 -1.28 -19.54
N ARG A 292 -12.17 -1.55 -18.29
CA ARG A 292 -12.78 -0.51 -17.45
C ARG A 292 -11.72 0.46 -16.96
N LEU A 293 -11.79 1.69 -17.43
CA LEU A 293 -10.97 2.78 -16.89
C LEU A 293 -11.54 3.23 -15.53
N VAL A 294 -10.79 3.01 -14.47
CA VAL A 294 -11.19 3.34 -13.10
C VAL A 294 -10.88 4.80 -12.78
N GLY A 295 -9.86 5.36 -13.41
CA GLY A 295 -9.46 6.76 -13.26
C GLY A 295 -8.15 7.05 -13.95
N THR A 296 -7.73 8.32 -13.82
CA THR A 296 -6.42 8.80 -14.25
C THR A 296 -5.70 9.41 -13.05
N VAL A 297 -4.40 9.15 -12.95
CA VAL A 297 -3.51 9.72 -11.94
C VAL A 297 -2.54 10.66 -12.63
N LEU A 298 -2.49 11.90 -12.16
CA LEU A 298 -1.47 12.85 -12.57
C LEU A 298 -0.32 12.78 -11.57
N ASN A 299 0.82 12.29 -12.04
CA ASN A 299 2.06 12.25 -11.28
C ASN A 299 2.78 13.59 -11.41
N GLU A 300 3.20 14.17 -10.30
CA GLU A 300 3.90 15.47 -10.24
C GLU A 300 5.37 15.35 -9.80
N HIS A 301 5.86 14.10 -9.64
CA HIS A 301 7.20 13.82 -9.12
C HIS A 301 8.00 12.93 -10.03
#